data_1995459ec49b51682b19a0006dc930b4
#
_entry.id   1995459ec49b51682b19a0006dc930b4
#
_cell.length_a   1.000
_cell.length_b   1.000
_cell.length_c   1.000
_cell.angle_alpha   90.00
_cell.angle_beta   90.00
_cell.angle_gamma   90.00
#
_symmetry.space_group_name_H-M   'P 1'
#
loop_
_entity.id
_entity.type
_entity.pdbx_description
1 polymer ?
#
loop_
_entity_poly.entity_id
_entity_poly.type
_entity_poly.pdbx_seq_one_letter_code
_entity_poly.pdbx_strand_id
1 'polypeptide(L)'
;MEPLSRLRRIRVLALGVVLGLATLAGVLASRGSAVAPGPTFAPPVYVDQQLAGGEPEVFADTKHGTLIYTAHEGTTHLYRDGIVSSPWGDFSFVTNYCNQVNVWTSSDGGVNWFRDRYLGSPCPTSPAENTGFSDPDLTQDAGGRVYDTGIDLVNDALFSSADGGVNWDKGNADCHDGDRPWLAGAKADQVYMGTDTVEGSGSGHQVFVSNDGGNSCSATGVPDNGSLPDGGSFTGDGKLYYDKLKPTVVEPAIFQHPDGSFGLGISTMPEGGSSFTPHEGVRGTSMYAHWPAIAIDSAGTIYLTWDTDNRQAGTSGGCNGSETPAPNSIKLIYTKDLGKTWSVPRTITQPGTRVLWPWIAAGDAGKVSVIWYQTEPQDGLPDLDCQTGHIHAMEATLLGANGTKPQQWIADAAGRVIHIGWVCQGGTTCVATGQDRRLGDYFTNALDARGCVLIATGDTRLSDPTTGGPLPTARPLFLHQNGGPRLIGSGTCS
;
A
#
# COMPACT_ATOMS: atom_id res chain seq x y z
N MET A 1 -24.13 -44.41 -76.51
CA MET A 1 -22.86 -44.22 -75.80
C MET A 1 -22.66 -42.76 -75.45
N GLU A 2 -23.27 -42.36 -74.40
CA GLU A 2 -23.00 -41.13 -73.67
C GLU A 2 -23.90 -41.16 -72.43
N PRO A 3 -23.36 -41.38 -71.27
CA PRO A 3 -23.50 -40.32 -70.28
C PRO A 3 -22.44 -40.42 -69.17
N LEU A 4 -21.15 -40.46 -69.46
CA LEU A 4 -20.10 -40.52 -68.39
C LEU A 4 -19.30 -39.20 -68.22
N SER A 5 -19.51 -38.20 -69.08
CA SER A 5 -18.74 -36.94 -69.02
C SER A 5 -19.31 -35.87 -68.09
N ARG A 6 -20.60 -35.95 -67.67
CA ARG A 6 -21.23 -34.93 -66.78
C ARG A 6 -20.99 -35.15 -65.30
N LEU A 7 -20.77 -36.37 -64.86
CA LEU A 7 -20.51 -36.66 -63.47
C LEU A 7 -19.12 -36.27 -62.95
N ARG A 8 -18.11 -36.21 -63.85
CA ARG A 8 -16.73 -35.80 -63.45
C ARG A 8 -16.60 -34.27 -63.21
N ARG A 9 -17.40 -33.46 -63.89
CA ARG A 9 -17.31 -31.96 -63.71
C ARG A 9 -17.94 -31.49 -62.40
N ILE A 10 -18.99 -32.17 -61.94
CA ILE A 10 -19.65 -31.83 -60.68
C ILE A 10 -18.80 -32.20 -59.45
N ARG A 11 -18.05 -33.30 -59.49
CA ARG A 11 -17.15 -33.71 -58.39
C ARG A 11 -15.94 -32.80 -58.21
N VAL A 12 -15.41 -32.19 -59.28
CA VAL A 12 -14.29 -31.26 -59.20
C VAL A 12 -14.73 -29.90 -58.69
N LEU A 13 -15.95 -29.42 -58.99
CA LEU A 13 -16.46 -28.19 -58.41
C LEU A 13 -16.79 -28.33 -56.89
N ALA A 14 -17.31 -29.51 -56.50
CA ALA A 14 -17.64 -29.72 -55.08
C ALA A 14 -16.35 -29.83 -54.21
N LEU A 15 -15.27 -30.39 -54.74
CA LEU A 15 -13.98 -30.44 -54.01
C LEU A 15 -13.32 -29.09 -53.92
N GLY A 16 -13.43 -28.22 -54.92
CA GLY A 16 -12.88 -26.86 -54.88
C GLY A 16 -13.60 -25.95 -53.89
N VAL A 17 -14.92 -26.09 -53.75
CA VAL A 17 -15.68 -25.26 -52.79
C VAL A 17 -15.44 -25.71 -51.35
N VAL A 18 -15.27 -27.00 -51.08
CA VAL A 18 -14.94 -27.50 -49.74
C VAL A 18 -13.53 -27.14 -49.31
N LEU A 19 -12.54 -27.16 -50.22
CA LEU A 19 -11.20 -26.68 -49.90
C LEU A 19 -11.15 -25.15 -49.72
N GLY A 20 -11.90 -24.40 -50.45
CA GLY A 20 -12.00 -22.93 -50.31
C GLY A 20 -12.64 -22.49 -49.00
N LEU A 21 -13.67 -23.23 -48.52
CA LEU A 21 -14.30 -22.96 -47.24
C LEU A 21 -13.44 -23.41 -46.05
N ALA A 22 -12.68 -24.50 -46.17
CA ALA A 22 -11.77 -24.96 -45.13
C ALA A 22 -10.56 -23.99 -44.95
N THR A 23 -10.05 -23.38 -46.02
CA THR A 23 -9.00 -22.36 -45.95
C THR A 23 -9.53 -21.02 -45.45
N LEU A 24 -10.78 -20.62 -45.73
CA LEU A 24 -11.36 -19.43 -45.14
C LEU A 24 -11.68 -19.60 -43.64
N ALA A 25 -12.14 -20.78 -43.21
CA ALA A 25 -12.35 -21.08 -41.79
C ALA A 25 -11.02 -21.18 -41.00
N GLY A 26 -9.94 -21.64 -41.63
CA GLY A 26 -8.60 -21.69 -41.00
C GLY A 26 -7.94 -20.32 -40.82
N VAL A 27 -8.23 -19.36 -41.67
CA VAL A 27 -7.68 -17.98 -41.57
C VAL A 27 -8.47 -17.13 -40.56
N LEU A 28 -9.71 -17.49 -40.24
CA LEU A 28 -10.50 -16.79 -39.21
C LEU A 28 -10.23 -17.31 -37.78
N ALA A 29 -9.57 -18.43 -37.62
CA ALA A 29 -9.31 -19.05 -36.31
C ALA A 29 -7.96 -18.66 -35.67
N SER A 30 -7.14 -17.85 -36.30
CA SER A 30 -5.84 -17.40 -35.75
C SER A 30 -5.73 -15.90 -35.55
N ARG A 31 -6.79 -15.25 -35.09
CA ARG A 31 -6.59 -14.02 -34.32
C ARG A 31 -6.12 -14.45 -32.93
N GLY A 32 -4.82 -14.69 -32.80
CA GLY A 32 -4.19 -14.73 -31.48
C GLY A 32 -4.66 -13.49 -30.73
N SER A 33 -5.31 -13.67 -29.59
CA SER A 33 -5.64 -12.55 -28.72
C SER A 33 -4.31 -11.85 -28.45
N ALA A 34 -4.13 -10.66 -29.03
CA ALA A 34 -2.98 -9.83 -28.68
C ALA A 34 -3.01 -9.70 -27.14
N VAL A 35 -1.94 -10.11 -26.49
CA VAL A 35 -1.79 -9.89 -25.06
C VAL A 35 -1.98 -8.39 -24.84
N ALA A 36 -2.89 -8.02 -23.93
CA ALA A 36 -3.10 -6.61 -23.63
C ALA A 36 -1.75 -5.99 -23.21
N PRO A 37 -1.45 -4.77 -23.63
CA PRO A 37 -0.23 -4.10 -23.19
C PRO A 37 -0.26 -3.97 -21.66
N GLY A 38 0.91 -4.07 -21.02
CA GLY A 38 1.07 -3.87 -19.58
C GLY A 38 0.75 -2.44 -19.14
N PRO A 39 0.75 -2.18 -17.83
CA PRO A 39 0.56 -0.84 -17.29
C PRO A 39 1.67 0.10 -17.73
N THR A 40 1.29 1.35 -18.03
CA THR A 40 2.20 2.48 -18.22
C THR A 40 1.75 3.61 -17.30
N PHE A 41 2.68 4.46 -16.89
CA PHE A 41 2.42 5.57 -15.99
C PHE A 41 2.72 6.90 -16.67
N ALA A 42 1.96 7.92 -16.31
CA ALA A 42 2.23 9.30 -16.70
C ALA A 42 3.55 9.78 -16.07
N PRO A 43 4.18 10.84 -16.59
CA PRO A 43 5.29 11.46 -15.89
C PRO A 43 4.92 11.78 -14.44
N PRO A 44 5.83 11.48 -13.47
CA PRO A 44 5.57 11.75 -12.06
C PRO A 44 5.25 13.21 -11.78
N VAL A 45 4.30 13.45 -10.86
CA VAL A 45 3.88 14.79 -10.43
C VAL A 45 4.27 14.98 -8.97
N TYR A 46 5.04 16.02 -8.65
CA TYR A 46 5.23 16.41 -7.25
C TYR A 46 3.95 17.06 -6.73
N VAL A 47 3.39 16.46 -5.67
CA VAL A 47 2.24 17.02 -4.95
C VAL A 47 2.62 18.35 -4.32
N ASP A 48 3.81 18.40 -3.74
CA ASP A 48 4.43 19.61 -3.20
C ASP A 48 5.97 19.50 -3.34
N GLN A 49 6.63 20.63 -3.62
CA GLN A 49 8.08 20.68 -3.73
C GLN A 49 8.76 21.31 -2.51
N GLN A 50 7.99 21.74 -1.52
CA GLN A 50 8.48 22.42 -0.33
C GLN A 50 8.25 21.60 0.94
N LEU A 51 7.14 20.90 1.03
CA LEU A 51 6.74 20.15 2.21
C LEU A 51 7.24 18.69 2.15
N ALA A 52 7.33 18.07 3.30
CA ALA A 52 7.72 16.66 3.43
C ALA A 52 6.65 15.70 2.88
N GLY A 53 7.08 14.51 2.46
CA GLY A 53 6.22 13.57 1.76
C GLY A 53 6.63 12.09 1.87
N GLY A 54 7.27 11.68 2.97
CA GLY A 54 7.44 10.26 3.28
C GLY A 54 6.18 9.69 3.94
N GLU A 55 6.08 8.36 4.04
CA GLU A 55 4.89 7.63 4.50
C GLU A 55 3.60 8.13 3.84
N PRO A 56 3.57 8.25 2.52
CA PRO A 56 2.46 8.89 1.87
C PRO A 56 1.32 7.92 1.60
N GLU A 57 0.10 8.43 1.67
CA GLU A 57 -1.08 7.75 1.18
C GLU A 57 -1.82 8.58 0.14
N VAL A 58 -2.40 7.92 -0.86
CA VAL A 58 -3.33 8.50 -1.82
C VAL A 58 -4.67 7.79 -1.76
N PHE A 59 -5.73 8.57 -1.76
CA PHE A 59 -7.10 8.10 -1.75
C PHE A 59 -7.93 8.76 -2.86
N ALA A 60 -8.78 7.99 -3.55
CA ALA A 60 -9.71 8.50 -4.55
C ALA A 60 -11.12 8.57 -3.97
N ASP A 61 -11.57 9.76 -3.62
CA ASP A 61 -12.95 10.00 -3.24
C ASP A 61 -13.84 10.03 -4.49
N THR A 62 -14.42 8.87 -4.79
CA THR A 62 -15.28 8.72 -5.97
C THR A 62 -16.63 9.41 -5.83
N LYS A 63 -17.07 9.73 -4.60
CA LYS A 63 -18.32 10.43 -4.33
C LYS A 63 -18.24 11.91 -4.66
N HIS A 64 -17.15 12.56 -4.28
CA HIS A 64 -16.94 13.99 -4.52
C HIS A 64 -16.07 14.27 -5.75
N GLY A 65 -15.43 13.25 -6.32
CA GLY A 65 -14.58 13.38 -7.52
C GLY A 65 -13.22 14.01 -7.22
N THR A 66 -12.74 13.91 -6.00
CA THR A 66 -11.42 14.41 -5.56
C THR A 66 -10.43 13.28 -5.35
N LEU A 67 -9.15 13.58 -5.54
CA LEU A 67 -8.06 12.79 -5.01
C LEU A 67 -7.55 13.49 -3.73
N ILE A 68 -7.24 12.71 -2.72
CA ILE A 68 -6.68 13.17 -1.45
C ILE A 68 -5.32 12.51 -1.29
N TYR A 69 -4.33 13.27 -0.87
CA TYR A 69 -2.97 12.80 -0.62
C TYR A 69 -2.57 13.26 0.78
N THR A 70 -2.07 12.37 1.61
CA THR A 70 -1.52 12.69 2.92
C THR A 70 -0.09 12.21 3.04
N ALA A 71 0.69 12.84 3.91
CA ALA A 71 2.06 12.45 4.22
C ALA A 71 2.51 13.05 5.56
N HIS A 72 3.53 12.43 6.17
CA HIS A 72 4.12 12.96 7.40
C HIS A 72 4.69 14.37 7.22
N GLU A 73 4.82 15.11 8.31
CA GLU A 73 5.32 16.49 8.28
C GLU A 73 6.85 16.59 8.20
N GLY A 74 7.59 15.50 8.44
CA GLY A 74 9.04 15.41 8.27
C GLY A 74 9.88 15.52 9.54
N THR A 75 9.26 15.68 10.69
CA THR A 75 9.97 15.90 11.97
C THR A 75 10.89 14.76 12.38
N THR A 76 10.45 13.52 12.26
CA THR A 76 11.21 12.31 12.57
C THR A 76 11.67 11.53 11.33
N HIS A 77 11.33 12.02 10.12
CA HIS A 77 11.57 11.37 8.84
C HIS A 77 12.52 12.21 7.99
N LEU A 78 13.75 12.32 8.45
CA LEU A 78 14.74 13.18 7.82
C LEU A 78 16.09 12.48 7.68
N TYR A 79 16.93 13.06 6.83
CA TYR A 79 18.34 12.72 6.71
C TYR A 79 19.16 14.01 6.62
N ARG A 80 20.19 14.08 7.45
CA ARG A 80 21.26 15.07 7.33
C ARG A 80 22.58 14.33 7.31
N ASP A 81 23.43 14.69 6.37
CA ASP A 81 24.81 14.20 6.36
C ASP A 81 25.53 14.79 7.57
N GLY A 82 25.69 13.97 8.60
CA GLY A 82 26.24 14.35 9.89
C GLY A 82 25.24 14.24 11.06
N ILE A 83 25.76 14.25 12.25
CA ILE A 83 25.03 13.99 13.50
C ILE A 83 23.95 15.03 13.72
N VAL A 84 22.71 14.59 13.86
CA VAL A 84 21.62 15.41 14.36
C VAL A 84 21.83 15.64 15.87
N SER A 85 21.83 16.89 16.30
CA SER A 85 22.15 17.27 17.69
C SER A 85 21.05 16.92 18.70
N SER A 86 19.91 16.39 18.25
CA SER A 86 18.77 16.03 19.09
C SER A 86 18.22 14.65 18.70
N PRO A 87 17.93 13.76 19.66
CA PRO A 87 17.27 12.48 19.39
C PRO A 87 15.85 12.63 18.81
N TRP A 88 15.26 13.82 18.92
CA TRP A 88 13.94 14.16 18.43
C TRP A 88 13.97 14.86 17.06
N GLY A 89 15.15 14.94 16.43
CA GLY A 89 15.32 15.66 15.17
C GLY A 89 15.59 17.16 15.35
N ASP A 90 15.82 17.81 14.23
CA ASP A 90 16.02 19.27 14.15
C ASP A 90 14.89 19.84 13.28
N PHE A 91 13.93 20.49 13.92
CA PHE A 91 12.76 21.07 13.27
C PHE A 91 13.03 22.43 12.61
N SER A 92 14.26 22.96 12.70
CA SER A 92 14.59 24.30 12.18
C SER A 92 14.37 24.47 10.69
N PHE A 93 14.29 23.38 9.92
CA PHE A 93 14.02 23.40 8.49
C PHE A 93 12.54 23.19 8.13
N VAL A 94 11.71 22.80 9.08
CA VAL A 94 10.27 22.66 8.88
C VAL A 94 9.65 24.04 9.02
N THR A 95 9.47 24.72 7.90
CA THR A 95 8.95 26.10 7.87
C THR A 95 7.48 26.21 8.26
N ASN A 96 6.80 25.09 8.44
CA ASN A 96 5.37 25.01 8.58
C ASN A 96 4.95 23.93 9.59
N TYR A 97 5.77 23.71 10.58
CA TYR A 97 5.51 22.72 11.61
C TYR A 97 4.30 23.10 12.47
N CYS A 98 3.23 22.36 12.32
CA CYS A 98 1.99 22.54 13.04
C CYS A 98 1.61 21.34 13.91
N ASN A 99 2.48 20.35 14.03
CA ASN A 99 2.17 19.07 14.65
C ASN A 99 0.95 18.38 14.01
N GLN A 100 0.91 18.40 12.68
CA GLN A 100 -0.16 17.81 11.87
C GLN A 100 0.44 17.21 10.61
N VAL A 101 -0.11 16.07 10.16
CA VAL A 101 0.23 15.51 8.85
C VAL A 101 -0.11 16.49 7.72
N ASN A 102 0.60 16.40 6.62
CA ASN A 102 0.29 17.21 5.45
C ASN A 102 -0.84 16.56 4.65
N VAL A 103 -1.83 17.34 4.25
CA VAL A 103 -2.93 16.87 3.40
C VAL A 103 -3.10 17.79 2.19
N TRP A 104 -3.30 17.21 1.02
CA TRP A 104 -3.55 17.90 -0.24
C TRP A 104 -4.75 17.29 -0.95
N THR A 105 -5.48 18.10 -1.69
CA THR A 105 -6.57 17.66 -2.55
C THR A 105 -6.33 18.03 -4.00
N SER A 106 -6.83 17.20 -4.92
CA SER A 106 -6.85 17.47 -6.36
C SER A 106 -8.23 17.17 -6.94
N SER A 107 -8.77 18.10 -7.73
CA SER A 107 -10.02 17.93 -8.47
C SER A 107 -9.82 17.70 -9.98
N ASP A 108 -8.58 17.61 -10.44
CA ASP A 108 -8.23 17.47 -11.86
C ASP A 108 -7.44 16.19 -12.19
N GLY A 109 -7.59 15.16 -11.33
CA GLY A 109 -6.97 13.86 -11.53
C GLY A 109 -5.48 13.82 -11.17
N GLY A 110 -5.03 14.68 -10.27
CA GLY A 110 -3.65 14.70 -9.76
C GLY A 110 -2.69 15.57 -10.57
N VAL A 111 -3.21 16.44 -11.45
CA VAL A 111 -2.38 17.39 -12.21
C VAL A 111 -1.96 18.57 -11.34
N ASN A 112 -2.92 19.12 -10.57
CA ASN A 112 -2.67 20.17 -9.61
C ASN A 112 -3.16 19.74 -8.22
N TRP A 113 -2.40 20.11 -7.21
CA TRP A 113 -2.65 19.79 -5.82
C TRP A 113 -2.73 21.06 -4.98
N PHE A 114 -3.67 21.07 -4.04
CA PHE A 114 -3.91 22.19 -3.14
C PHE A 114 -3.83 21.69 -1.71
N ARG A 115 -2.95 22.30 -0.90
CA ARG A 115 -2.83 21.97 0.51
C ARG A 115 -4.11 22.35 1.24
N ASP A 116 -4.57 21.49 2.15
CA ASP A 116 -5.70 21.77 3.01
C ASP A 116 -5.39 22.94 3.97
N ARG A 117 -6.36 23.82 4.16
CA ARG A 117 -6.17 25.01 4.98
C ARG A 117 -6.28 24.72 6.48
N TYR A 118 -7.08 23.74 6.86
CA TYR A 118 -7.30 23.43 8.26
C TYR A 118 -6.09 22.74 8.87
N LEU A 119 -5.61 21.68 8.24
CA LEU A 119 -4.43 20.95 8.67
C LEU A 119 -3.12 21.71 8.41
N GLY A 120 -3.17 22.81 7.69
CA GLY A 120 -1.99 23.58 7.29
C GLY A 120 -1.85 24.98 7.83
N SER A 121 -2.95 25.68 8.17
CA SER A 121 -2.89 27.09 8.61
C SER A 121 -4.27 27.64 9.01
N PRO A 122 -4.39 28.33 10.14
CA PRO A 122 -3.34 28.54 11.13
C PRO A 122 -3.03 27.25 11.89
N CYS A 123 -1.79 27.11 12.33
CA CYS A 123 -1.43 26.01 13.21
C CYS A 123 -2.29 26.00 14.46
N PRO A 124 -2.72 24.82 14.94
CA PRO A 124 -3.47 24.71 16.19
C PRO A 124 -2.69 25.32 17.36
N THR A 125 -3.41 25.96 18.24
CA THR A 125 -2.83 26.65 19.41
C THR A 125 -3.02 25.86 20.70
N SER A 126 -3.77 24.78 20.65
CA SER A 126 -4.03 23.92 21.81
C SER A 126 -3.60 22.45 21.54
N PRO A 127 -3.13 21.73 22.56
CA PRO A 127 -2.81 20.30 22.42
C PRO A 127 -3.99 19.44 21.94
N ALA A 128 -5.22 19.83 22.27
CA ALA A 128 -6.43 19.11 21.82
C ALA A 128 -6.73 19.25 20.32
N GLU A 129 -6.02 20.12 19.62
CA GLU A 129 -6.11 20.30 18.17
C GLU A 129 -4.88 19.73 17.44
N ASN A 130 -3.92 19.21 18.19
CA ASN A 130 -2.77 18.53 17.63
C ASN A 130 -3.17 17.13 17.16
N THR A 131 -2.68 16.74 16.00
CA THR A 131 -3.09 15.53 15.31
C THR A 131 -1.93 14.64 14.97
N GLY A 132 -0.78 15.07 15.45
CA GLY A 132 0.45 14.40 15.16
C GLY A 132 1.02 14.75 13.77
N PHE A 133 2.23 14.34 13.55
CA PHE A 133 3.05 14.74 12.40
C PHE A 133 3.49 13.56 11.54
N SER A 134 3.15 12.34 11.93
CA SER A 134 3.61 11.09 11.33
C SER A 134 2.47 10.08 11.19
N ASP A 135 2.73 9.00 10.49
CA ASP A 135 1.88 7.82 10.30
C ASP A 135 0.45 8.14 9.81
N PRO A 136 0.31 8.96 8.75
CA PRO A 136 -1.01 9.29 8.24
C PRO A 136 -1.69 8.10 7.60
N ASP A 137 -3.03 8.02 7.74
CA ASP A 137 -3.84 7.03 7.05
C ASP A 137 -5.19 7.61 6.61
N LEU A 138 -5.65 7.24 5.42
CA LEU A 138 -6.89 7.72 4.80
C LEU A 138 -7.89 6.59 4.61
N THR A 139 -9.16 6.89 4.88
CA THR A 139 -10.27 5.98 4.56
C THR A 139 -11.55 6.75 4.25
N GLN A 140 -12.56 6.05 3.73
CA GLN A 140 -13.89 6.59 3.48
C GLN A 140 -14.97 5.63 3.92
N ASP A 141 -15.99 6.11 4.60
CA ASP A 141 -17.16 5.36 4.96
C ASP A 141 -18.18 5.21 3.81
N ALA A 142 -19.23 4.42 4.01
CA ALA A 142 -20.27 4.22 3.00
C ALA A 142 -21.14 5.49 2.76
N GLY A 143 -21.13 6.46 3.67
CA GLY A 143 -21.75 7.77 3.53
C GLY A 143 -20.94 8.71 2.64
N GLY A 144 -19.65 8.41 2.45
CA GLY A 144 -18.71 9.21 1.70
C GLY A 144 -18.00 10.28 2.55
N ARG A 145 -18.08 10.17 3.88
CA ARG A 145 -17.21 10.95 4.77
C ARG A 145 -15.80 10.34 4.69
N VAL A 146 -14.82 11.19 4.49
CA VAL A 146 -13.40 10.82 4.50
C VAL A 146 -12.84 11.05 5.89
N TYR A 147 -11.92 10.19 6.29
CA TYR A 147 -11.20 10.26 7.56
C TYR A 147 -9.70 10.27 7.30
N ASP A 148 -8.98 11.02 8.11
CA ASP A 148 -7.52 11.08 8.14
C ASP A 148 -7.04 11.01 9.59
N THR A 149 -5.82 10.57 9.81
CA THR A 149 -5.20 10.43 11.13
C THR A 149 -3.72 10.78 11.09
N GLY A 150 -3.12 10.90 12.25
CA GLY A 150 -1.69 11.07 12.44
C GLY A 150 -1.32 10.92 13.91
N ILE A 151 -0.04 10.73 14.20
CA ILE A 151 0.49 10.56 15.56
C ILE A 151 1.50 11.64 15.95
N ASP A 152 1.63 11.90 17.23
CA ASP A 152 2.63 12.78 17.84
C ASP A 152 3.62 12.05 18.78
N LEU A 153 4.00 10.82 18.45
CA LEU A 153 4.83 9.87 19.18
C LEU A 153 4.09 8.94 20.15
N VAL A 154 2.97 9.37 20.72
CA VAL A 154 2.23 8.62 21.75
C VAL A 154 0.72 8.79 21.66
N ASN A 155 0.25 9.78 20.92
CA ASN A 155 -1.17 10.06 20.73
C ASN A 155 -1.46 10.18 19.26
N ASP A 156 -2.55 9.58 18.85
CA ASP A 156 -3.15 9.74 17.54
C ASP A 156 -4.41 10.62 17.64
N ALA A 157 -4.88 11.08 16.50
CA ALA A 157 -6.12 11.82 16.41
C ALA A 157 -6.83 11.50 15.11
N LEU A 158 -8.16 11.56 15.15
CA LEU A 158 -9.02 11.27 14.01
C LEU A 158 -9.66 12.56 13.50
N PHE A 159 -9.48 12.84 12.21
CA PHE A 159 -10.15 13.91 11.47
C PHE A 159 -11.21 13.38 10.56
N SER A 160 -12.17 14.20 10.21
CA SER A 160 -13.14 13.86 9.19
C SER A 160 -13.47 15.01 8.26
N SER A 161 -13.81 14.67 7.01
CA SER A 161 -14.27 15.60 5.99
C SER A 161 -15.54 15.08 5.33
N ALA A 162 -16.56 15.92 5.22
CA ALA A 162 -17.82 15.59 4.57
C ALA A 162 -17.88 16.06 3.10
N ASP A 163 -16.86 16.77 2.62
CA ASP A 163 -16.81 17.42 1.31
C ASP A 163 -15.61 17.02 0.44
N GLY A 164 -15.08 15.82 0.65
CA GLY A 164 -14.03 15.27 -0.19
C GLY A 164 -12.63 15.80 0.13
N GLY A 165 -12.35 16.09 1.40
CA GLY A 165 -11.05 16.53 1.88
C GLY A 165 -10.79 18.02 1.71
N VAL A 166 -11.80 18.82 1.35
CA VAL A 166 -11.65 20.27 1.16
C VAL A 166 -11.72 21.02 2.49
N ASN A 167 -12.61 20.61 3.37
CA ASN A 167 -12.68 21.11 4.74
C ASN A 167 -12.69 19.93 5.71
N TRP A 168 -11.97 20.08 6.79
CA TRP A 168 -11.82 19.05 7.81
C TRP A 168 -12.38 19.53 9.14
N ASP A 169 -13.07 18.64 9.84
CA ASP A 169 -13.46 18.87 11.21
C ASP A 169 -12.23 18.80 12.12
N LYS A 170 -12.32 19.37 13.30
CA LYS A 170 -11.26 19.30 14.31
C LYS A 170 -10.94 17.84 14.64
N GLY A 171 -9.66 17.55 14.77
CA GLY A 171 -9.22 16.25 15.21
C GLY A 171 -9.76 15.88 16.59
N ASN A 172 -10.19 14.63 16.73
CA ASN A 172 -10.67 14.07 17.98
C ASN A 172 -9.58 13.20 18.60
N ALA A 173 -9.09 13.60 19.77
CA ALA A 173 -8.12 12.86 20.56
C ALA A 173 -8.73 11.77 21.45
N ASP A 174 -10.04 11.50 21.38
CA ASP A 174 -10.66 10.40 22.13
C ASP A 174 -10.38 9.02 21.49
N CYS A 175 -9.98 9.01 20.20
CA CYS A 175 -9.41 7.84 19.54
C CYS A 175 -7.89 7.95 19.64
N HIS A 176 -7.32 7.69 20.77
CA HIS A 176 -5.91 7.93 21.03
C HIS A 176 -5.26 6.76 21.78
N ASP A 177 -3.99 6.87 22.07
CA ASP A 177 -3.11 5.97 22.84
C ASP A 177 -2.23 5.06 22.00
N GLY A 178 -1.79 5.50 20.80
CA GLY A 178 -1.03 4.54 20.06
C GLY A 178 -0.02 5.05 19.05
N ASP A 179 0.52 4.08 18.39
CA ASP A 179 1.41 4.16 17.25
C ASP A 179 0.71 3.45 16.07
N ARG A 180 0.94 3.91 14.85
CA ARG A 180 0.38 3.33 13.62
C ARG A 180 -1.15 3.27 13.58
N PRO A 181 -1.82 4.43 13.56
CA PRO A 181 -3.28 4.50 13.55
C PRO A 181 -3.86 4.15 12.17
N TRP A 182 -4.21 2.89 11.95
CA TRP A 182 -4.79 2.40 10.70
C TRP A 182 -6.30 2.54 10.70
N LEU A 183 -6.88 3.05 9.60
CA LEU A 183 -8.31 3.36 9.49
C LEU A 183 -9.05 2.41 8.55
N ALA A 184 -10.30 2.07 8.90
CA ALA A 184 -11.24 1.40 8.00
C ALA A 184 -12.63 2.03 8.06
N GLY A 185 -13.02 2.72 6.99
CA GLY A 185 -14.37 3.25 6.83
C GLY A 185 -15.39 2.15 6.60
N ALA A 186 -16.48 2.16 7.36
CA ALA A 186 -17.51 1.13 7.35
C ALA A 186 -18.86 1.67 6.87
N LYS A 187 -19.89 1.72 7.73
CA LYS A 187 -21.18 2.34 7.42
C LYS A 187 -21.07 3.86 7.38
N ALA A 188 -22.13 4.54 6.95
CA ALA A 188 -22.18 6.00 7.03
C ALA A 188 -21.93 6.46 8.47
N ASP A 189 -21.04 7.44 8.61
CA ASP A 189 -20.56 8.02 9.87
C ASP A 189 -19.88 7.00 10.81
N GLN A 190 -19.42 5.84 10.27
CA GLN A 190 -18.71 4.82 11.03
C GLN A 190 -17.31 4.57 10.50
N VAL A 191 -16.33 4.61 11.40
CA VAL A 191 -14.92 4.30 11.11
C VAL A 191 -14.32 3.48 12.27
N TYR A 192 -13.49 2.51 11.92
CA TYR A 192 -12.63 1.78 12.84
C TYR A 192 -11.21 2.31 12.76
N MET A 193 -10.49 2.31 13.86
CA MET A 193 -9.08 2.67 13.96
C MET A 193 -8.35 1.61 14.79
N GLY A 194 -7.37 0.95 14.21
CA GLY A 194 -6.44 0.07 14.91
C GLY A 194 -5.17 0.84 15.26
N THR A 195 -4.65 0.66 16.48
CA THR A 195 -3.43 1.33 16.92
C THR A 195 -2.68 0.50 17.96
N ASP A 196 -1.35 0.58 17.94
CA ASP A 196 -0.48 -0.04 18.95
C ASP A 196 -0.49 0.82 20.21
N THR A 197 -1.09 0.31 21.29
CA THR A 197 -1.23 1.06 22.54
C THR A 197 0.12 1.23 23.24
N VAL A 198 0.42 2.46 23.63
CA VAL A 198 1.66 2.84 24.32
C VAL A 198 1.45 2.91 25.83
N GLU A 199 0.21 3.04 26.29
CA GLU A 199 -0.12 3.14 27.70
C GLU A 199 -0.26 1.77 28.38
N GLY A 200 0.39 1.64 29.50
CA GLY A 200 0.32 0.48 30.38
C GLY A 200 1.51 -0.48 30.29
N SER A 201 1.52 -1.49 31.12
CA SER A 201 2.62 -2.43 31.30
C SER A 201 2.76 -3.50 30.19
N GLY A 202 2.27 -3.25 29.00
CA GLY A 202 2.35 -4.17 27.87
C GLY A 202 2.07 -3.45 26.55
N SER A 203 2.90 -3.71 25.55
CA SER A 203 2.58 -3.39 24.18
C SER A 203 1.36 -4.22 23.75
N GLY A 204 0.21 -3.60 23.62
CA GLY A 204 -1.02 -4.21 23.11
C GLY A 204 -1.45 -3.51 21.84
N HIS A 205 -2.28 -4.18 21.05
CA HIS A 205 -2.93 -3.59 19.91
C HIS A 205 -4.42 -3.45 20.21
N GLN A 206 -4.99 -2.25 19.99
CA GLN A 206 -6.38 -1.92 20.29
C GLN A 206 -7.09 -1.43 19.05
N VAL A 207 -8.32 -1.88 18.83
CA VAL A 207 -9.19 -1.31 17.80
C VAL A 207 -10.28 -0.47 18.48
N PHE A 208 -10.42 0.77 17.99
CA PHE A 208 -11.47 1.71 18.36
C PHE A 208 -12.54 1.78 17.26
N VAL A 209 -13.71 2.26 17.62
CA VAL A 209 -14.79 2.58 16.67
C VAL A 209 -15.41 3.93 16.99
N SER A 210 -15.58 4.74 15.97
CA SER A 210 -16.49 5.89 15.97
C SER A 210 -17.76 5.53 15.20
N ASN A 211 -18.93 5.92 15.74
CA ASN A 211 -20.23 5.74 15.11
C ASN A 211 -20.95 7.07 14.84
N ASP A 212 -20.23 8.17 14.92
CA ASP A 212 -20.76 9.55 14.84
C ASP A 212 -19.90 10.47 13.96
N GLY A 213 -19.22 9.87 12.96
CA GLY A 213 -18.43 10.63 12.00
C GLY A 213 -17.08 11.11 12.53
N GLY A 214 -16.52 10.44 13.54
CA GLY A 214 -15.23 10.80 14.14
C GLY A 214 -15.33 11.75 15.33
N ASN A 215 -16.56 12.07 15.82
CA ASN A 215 -16.71 12.99 16.95
C ASN A 215 -16.42 12.34 18.31
N SER A 216 -16.63 11.04 18.43
CA SER A 216 -16.27 10.26 19.62
C SER A 216 -15.83 8.86 19.24
N CYS A 217 -15.01 8.24 20.08
CA CYS A 217 -14.52 6.87 19.89
C CYS A 217 -14.72 6.03 21.14
N SER A 218 -14.81 4.72 20.92
CA SER A 218 -14.80 3.73 21.99
C SER A 218 -13.99 2.52 21.60
N ALA A 219 -13.24 1.95 22.55
CA ALA A 219 -12.54 0.69 22.35
C ALA A 219 -13.53 -0.43 22.01
N THR A 220 -13.23 -1.23 21.01
CA THR A 220 -14.14 -2.29 20.57
C THR A 220 -13.52 -3.67 20.55
N GLY A 221 -12.26 -3.85 20.19
CA GLY A 221 -11.65 -5.16 20.13
C GLY A 221 -10.13 -5.12 20.29
N VAL A 222 -9.57 -6.25 20.69
CA VAL A 222 -8.13 -6.43 20.90
C VAL A 222 -7.69 -7.66 20.10
N PRO A 223 -7.02 -7.49 18.95
CA PRO A 223 -6.61 -8.60 18.08
C PRO A 223 -5.65 -9.59 18.73
N ASP A 224 -4.82 -9.15 19.66
CA ASP A 224 -3.83 -9.95 20.36
C ASP A 224 -4.41 -10.89 21.42
N ASN A 225 -5.70 -10.73 21.80
CA ASN A 225 -6.40 -11.66 22.68
C ASN A 225 -6.76 -13.00 22.02
N GLY A 226 -6.61 -13.10 20.69
CA GLY A 226 -6.80 -14.35 19.95
C GLY A 226 -5.52 -15.18 19.90
N SER A 227 -5.63 -16.48 20.18
CA SER A 227 -4.52 -17.42 19.98
C SER A 227 -4.85 -18.48 18.95
N LEU A 228 -3.84 -18.90 18.19
CA LEU A 228 -3.95 -20.06 17.31
C LEU A 228 -3.99 -21.37 18.12
N PRO A 229 -4.54 -22.46 17.54
CA PRO A 229 -4.71 -23.73 18.27
C PRO A 229 -3.42 -24.35 18.83
N ASP A 230 -2.27 -23.99 18.27
CA ASP A 230 -0.94 -24.48 18.71
C ASP A 230 -0.24 -23.52 19.70
N GLY A 231 -0.94 -22.46 20.14
CA GLY A 231 -0.42 -21.45 21.06
C GLY A 231 0.33 -20.31 20.39
N GLY A 232 0.27 -20.19 19.06
CA GLY A 232 0.75 -19.00 18.34
C GLY A 232 -0.09 -17.77 18.73
N SER A 233 0.56 -16.64 18.98
CA SER A 233 -0.05 -15.38 19.38
C SER A 233 0.18 -14.28 18.34
N PHE A 234 -0.74 -13.33 18.29
CA PHE A 234 -0.58 -12.10 17.52
C PHE A 234 0.64 -11.30 18.02
N THR A 235 1.43 -10.76 17.12
CA THR A 235 2.64 -10.00 17.44
C THR A 235 2.89 -8.80 16.54
N GLY A 236 2.03 -8.57 15.56
CA GLY A 236 2.13 -7.42 14.67
C GLY A 236 0.95 -7.36 13.70
N ASP A 237 0.70 -6.18 13.21
CA ASP A 237 -0.46 -5.76 12.45
C ASP A 237 -0.08 -5.13 11.09
N GLY A 238 -1.03 -4.46 10.49
CA GLY A 238 -0.95 -3.59 9.33
C GLY A 238 -2.29 -2.91 9.11
N LYS A 239 -2.42 -2.13 8.03
CA LYS A 239 -3.67 -1.39 7.77
C LYS A 239 -4.88 -2.30 7.76
N LEU A 240 -5.88 -1.99 8.60
CA LEU A 240 -7.13 -2.72 8.67
C LEU A 240 -8.12 -2.30 7.57
N TYR A 241 -9.08 -3.18 7.28
CA TYR A 241 -10.11 -2.98 6.27
C TYR A 241 -11.49 -3.42 6.79
N TYR A 242 -12.53 -2.90 6.17
CA TYR A 242 -13.89 -3.36 6.42
C TYR A 242 -14.44 -4.08 5.19
N ASP A 243 -14.77 -5.37 5.33
CA ASP A 243 -15.46 -6.15 4.28
C ASP A 243 -16.95 -5.77 4.27
N LYS A 244 -17.35 -4.96 3.29
CA LYS A 244 -18.74 -4.50 3.12
C LYS A 244 -19.70 -5.62 2.73
N LEU A 245 -19.22 -6.72 2.12
CA LEU A 245 -20.03 -7.86 1.72
C LEU A 245 -20.32 -8.82 2.86
N LYS A 246 -19.40 -8.93 3.79
CA LYS A 246 -19.50 -9.75 4.99
C LYS A 246 -19.18 -8.87 6.20
N PRO A 247 -20.07 -7.97 6.64
CA PRO A 247 -19.77 -6.90 7.59
C PRO A 247 -18.79 -7.33 8.69
N THR A 248 -17.49 -7.09 8.45
CA THR A 248 -16.38 -7.63 9.23
C THR A 248 -15.19 -6.70 9.13
N VAL A 249 -14.61 -6.35 10.27
CA VAL A 249 -13.28 -5.73 10.33
C VAL A 249 -12.25 -6.82 10.08
N VAL A 250 -11.33 -6.55 9.18
CA VAL A 250 -10.25 -7.45 8.75
C VAL A 250 -8.93 -6.74 8.92
N GLU A 251 -8.02 -7.34 9.64
CA GLU A 251 -6.70 -6.80 9.89
C GLU A 251 -5.64 -7.82 9.47
N PRO A 252 -4.59 -7.42 8.73
CA PRO A 252 -3.45 -8.29 8.51
C PRO A 252 -2.79 -8.59 9.85
N ALA A 253 -2.28 -9.82 10.00
CA ALA A 253 -1.74 -10.28 11.27
C ALA A 253 -0.43 -11.04 11.08
N ILE A 254 0.51 -10.77 11.98
CA ILE A 254 1.73 -11.53 12.18
C ILE A 254 1.54 -12.35 13.46
N PHE A 255 1.84 -13.64 13.39
CA PHE A 255 1.77 -14.55 14.51
C PHE A 255 3.15 -15.06 14.89
N GLN A 256 3.46 -15.10 16.18
CA GLN A 256 4.68 -15.75 16.68
C GLN A 256 4.30 -17.07 17.37
N HIS A 257 4.99 -18.15 17.00
CA HIS A 257 4.76 -19.48 17.53
C HIS A 257 5.77 -19.87 18.61
N PRO A 258 5.42 -20.79 19.52
CA PRO A 258 6.32 -21.25 20.59
C PRO A 258 7.61 -21.90 20.07
N ASP A 259 7.64 -22.39 18.83
CA ASP A 259 8.82 -22.97 18.19
C ASP A 259 9.74 -21.90 17.55
N GLY A 260 9.41 -20.61 17.68
CA GLY A 260 10.16 -19.50 17.10
C GLY A 260 9.85 -19.24 15.63
N SER A 261 8.93 -19.98 15.00
CA SER A 261 8.45 -19.66 13.66
C SER A 261 7.46 -18.50 13.70
N PHE A 262 7.28 -17.84 12.53
CA PHE A 262 6.28 -16.80 12.34
C PHE A 262 5.21 -17.26 11.34
N GLY A 263 3.99 -16.76 11.53
CA GLY A 263 2.88 -16.92 10.62
C GLY A 263 2.39 -15.57 10.10
N LEU A 264 1.83 -15.56 8.90
CA LEU A 264 1.10 -14.41 8.36
C LEU A 264 -0.32 -14.83 8.01
N GLY A 265 -1.25 -13.93 8.27
CA GLY A 265 -2.65 -14.15 7.97
C GLY A 265 -3.48 -12.90 8.23
N ILE A 266 -4.67 -13.11 8.76
CA ILE A 266 -5.57 -12.03 9.15
C ILE A 266 -6.20 -12.34 10.51
N SER A 267 -6.56 -11.28 11.23
CA SER A 267 -7.52 -11.34 12.34
C SER A 267 -8.84 -10.73 11.88
N THR A 268 -9.97 -11.32 12.29
CA THR A 268 -11.29 -10.86 11.84
C THR A 268 -12.23 -10.64 13.03
N MET A 269 -12.98 -9.54 13.02
CA MET A 269 -14.02 -9.22 14.00
C MET A 269 -15.32 -8.90 13.27
N PRO A 270 -16.42 -9.63 13.50
CA PRO A 270 -17.73 -9.25 12.96
C PRO A 270 -18.09 -7.82 13.40
N GLU A 271 -18.79 -7.09 12.57
CA GLU A 271 -19.29 -5.76 12.92
C GLU A 271 -20.06 -5.77 14.25
N GLY A 272 -19.77 -4.80 15.10
CA GLY A 272 -20.35 -4.72 16.46
C GLY A 272 -19.84 -5.80 17.42
N GLY A 273 -18.86 -6.59 17.01
CA GLY A 273 -18.14 -7.53 17.86
C GLY A 273 -17.17 -6.83 18.81
N SER A 274 -16.61 -7.61 19.75
CA SER A 274 -15.61 -7.14 20.72
C SER A 274 -14.41 -8.10 20.82
N SER A 275 -14.31 -9.05 19.89
CA SER A 275 -13.20 -10.00 19.87
C SER A 275 -12.83 -10.39 18.44
N PHE A 276 -11.54 -10.52 18.21
CA PHE A 276 -10.99 -10.98 16.94
C PHE A 276 -10.79 -12.50 16.93
N THR A 277 -10.84 -13.07 15.74
CA THR A 277 -10.52 -14.47 15.48
C THR A 277 -9.32 -14.52 14.54
N PRO A 278 -8.18 -15.11 14.95
CA PRO A 278 -7.00 -15.23 14.12
C PRO A 278 -7.15 -16.34 13.08
N HIS A 279 -6.60 -16.10 11.88
CA HIS A 279 -6.61 -17.01 10.73
C HIS A 279 -5.24 -16.99 10.05
N GLU A 280 -4.42 -17.98 10.36
CA GLU A 280 -3.09 -18.10 9.75
C GLU A 280 -3.20 -18.61 8.31
N GLY A 281 -2.47 -17.97 7.40
CA GLY A 281 -2.42 -18.32 5.97
C GLY A 281 -1.15 -19.04 5.57
N VAL A 282 -0.03 -18.64 6.12
CA VAL A 282 1.29 -19.20 5.85
C VAL A 282 2.14 -19.18 7.10
N ARG A 283 3.09 -20.12 7.21
CA ARG A 283 4.01 -20.23 8.34
C ARG A 283 5.42 -20.58 7.88
N GLY A 284 6.44 -20.07 8.57
CA GLY A 284 7.84 -20.38 8.34
C GLY A 284 8.77 -19.59 9.25
N THR A 285 10.05 -19.86 9.13
CA THR A 285 11.13 -19.05 9.70
C THR A 285 11.64 -18.08 8.65
N SER A 286 12.00 -16.86 9.02
CA SER A 286 12.53 -15.84 8.07
C SER A 286 11.58 -15.57 6.90
N MET A 287 10.26 -15.55 7.11
CA MET A 287 9.32 -15.50 6.02
C MET A 287 8.86 -14.08 5.65
N TYR A 288 9.03 -13.12 6.53
CA TYR A 288 8.67 -11.72 6.27
C TYR A 288 9.77 -10.78 6.76
N ALA A 289 9.86 -9.60 6.14
CA ALA A 289 10.77 -8.54 6.57
C ALA A 289 10.01 -7.36 7.21
N HIS A 290 8.83 -7.03 6.67
CA HIS A 290 8.03 -5.87 7.06
C HIS A 290 6.56 -6.25 7.16
N TRP A 291 5.71 -5.28 7.51
CA TRP A 291 4.27 -5.50 7.69
C TRP A 291 3.62 -6.08 6.43
N PRO A 292 2.74 -7.07 6.61
CA PRO A 292 1.90 -7.54 5.52
C PRO A 292 0.82 -6.50 5.19
N ALA A 293 0.50 -6.36 3.90
CA ALA A 293 -0.61 -5.53 3.45
C ALA A 293 -1.73 -6.38 2.87
N ILE A 294 -2.98 -5.94 3.06
CA ILE A 294 -4.16 -6.61 2.50
C ILE A 294 -4.97 -5.68 1.59
N ALA A 295 -5.77 -6.28 0.73
CA ALA A 295 -6.85 -5.61 0.01
C ALA A 295 -8.01 -6.56 -0.21
N ILE A 296 -9.22 -6.02 -0.36
CA ILE A 296 -10.46 -6.79 -0.59
C ILE A 296 -11.02 -6.42 -1.94
N ASP A 297 -11.23 -7.39 -2.84
CA ASP A 297 -11.83 -7.15 -4.15
C ASP A 297 -13.36 -7.05 -4.09
N SER A 298 -13.99 -6.62 -5.18
CA SER A 298 -15.44 -6.44 -5.27
C SER A 298 -16.27 -7.71 -5.05
N ALA A 299 -15.65 -8.89 -5.01
CA ALA A 299 -16.28 -10.18 -4.70
C ALA A 299 -16.01 -10.64 -3.26
N GLY A 300 -15.30 -9.85 -2.44
CA GLY A 300 -14.92 -10.19 -1.07
C GLY A 300 -13.79 -11.22 -0.99
N THR A 301 -12.94 -11.29 -2.02
CA THR A 301 -11.67 -12.01 -1.93
C THR A 301 -10.67 -11.10 -1.22
N ILE A 302 -10.08 -11.58 -0.15
CA ILE A 302 -9.02 -10.89 0.60
C ILE A 302 -7.68 -11.39 0.07
N TYR A 303 -6.83 -10.47 -0.33
CA TYR A 303 -5.45 -10.71 -0.74
C TYR A 303 -4.51 -10.24 0.35
N LEU A 304 -3.44 -10.99 0.61
CA LEU A 304 -2.39 -10.64 1.54
C LEU A 304 -1.05 -10.72 0.82
N THR A 305 -0.26 -9.64 0.90
CA THR A 305 1.07 -9.52 0.30
C THR A 305 2.11 -9.18 1.36
N TRP A 306 3.34 -9.66 1.16
CA TRP A 306 4.48 -9.38 2.05
C TRP A 306 5.80 -9.52 1.29
N ASP A 307 6.85 -8.92 1.81
CA ASP A 307 8.23 -9.16 1.39
C ASP A 307 8.89 -10.24 2.24
N THR A 308 9.64 -11.14 1.59
CA THR A 308 10.32 -12.22 2.31
C THR A 308 11.62 -11.70 2.94
N ASP A 309 11.90 -12.16 4.17
CA ASP A 309 13.19 -11.95 4.80
C ASP A 309 14.15 -13.10 4.44
N ASN A 310 15.22 -12.78 3.74
CA ASN A 310 16.30 -13.72 3.45
C ASN A 310 17.56 -13.43 4.27
N ARG A 311 17.47 -12.53 5.25
CA ARG A 311 18.57 -12.26 6.18
C ARG A 311 18.80 -13.49 7.06
N GLN A 312 20.06 -13.81 7.31
CA GLN A 312 20.37 -14.89 8.25
C GLN A 312 19.99 -14.47 9.67
N ALA A 313 19.37 -15.37 10.41
CA ALA A 313 18.98 -15.12 11.81
C ALA A 313 20.17 -14.62 12.62
N GLY A 314 20.04 -13.42 13.21
CA GLY A 314 21.08 -12.78 14.01
C GLY A 314 21.74 -11.55 13.37
N THR A 315 21.43 -11.20 12.14
CA THR A 315 21.88 -9.95 11.51
C THR A 315 20.80 -8.88 11.64
N SER A 316 20.60 -8.36 12.84
CA SER A 316 19.79 -7.16 13.01
C SER A 316 20.59 -5.95 12.54
N GLY A 317 20.23 -5.40 11.38
CA GLY A 317 20.50 -4.02 10.99
C GLY A 317 21.91 -3.66 10.54
N GLY A 318 22.86 -4.56 10.50
CA GLY A 318 24.22 -4.20 10.06
C GLY A 318 24.85 -5.28 9.19
N CYS A 319 25.43 -4.90 8.05
CA CYS A 319 26.32 -5.79 7.33
C CYS A 319 27.68 -5.87 8.00
N ASN A 320 28.13 -7.07 8.35
CA ASN A 320 29.49 -7.28 8.84
C ASN A 320 30.57 -7.18 7.74
N GLY A 321 30.30 -6.44 6.66
CA GLY A 321 31.26 -6.15 5.59
C GLY A 321 31.61 -7.31 4.65
N SER A 322 31.10 -8.50 4.87
CA SER A 322 31.39 -9.69 4.06
C SER A 322 30.14 -10.39 3.49
N GLU A 323 28.95 -9.94 3.83
CA GLU A 323 27.70 -10.57 3.40
C GLU A 323 27.13 -9.88 2.17
N THR A 324 26.97 -10.63 1.09
CA THR A 324 26.10 -10.22 -0.01
C THR A 324 24.71 -10.71 0.36
N PRO A 325 23.78 -9.82 0.73
CA PRO A 325 22.43 -10.24 1.11
C PRO A 325 21.77 -11.01 -0.03
N ALA A 326 21.14 -12.13 0.30
CA ALA A 326 20.42 -12.90 -0.69
C ALA A 326 19.23 -12.08 -1.24
N PRO A 327 18.89 -12.23 -2.54
CA PRO A 327 17.70 -11.66 -3.10
C PRO A 327 16.46 -12.08 -2.30
N ASN A 328 15.52 -11.16 -2.12
CA ASN A 328 14.22 -11.42 -1.52
C ASN A 328 13.10 -11.29 -2.56
N SER A 329 11.85 -11.38 -2.16
CA SER A 329 10.73 -11.36 -3.11
C SER A 329 9.43 -10.90 -2.47
N ILE A 330 8.54 -10.32 -3.27
CA ILE A 330 7.16 -10.09 -2.87
C ILE A 330 6.35 -11.36 -3.11
N LYS A 331 5.56 -11.74 -2.11
CA LYS A 331 4.63 -12.86 -2.13
C LYS A 331 3.19 -12.38 -2.05
N LEU A 332 2.28 -13.23 -2.53
CA LEU A 332 0.84 -13.01 -2.50
C LEU A 332 0.12 -14.32 -2.19
N ILE A 333 -0.84 -14.27 -1.26
CA ILE A 333 -1.87 -15.29 -1.04
C ILE A 333 -3.25 -14.65 -1.06
N TYR A 334 -4.30 -15.47 -1.15
CA TYR A 334 -5.67 -14.98 -1.03
C TYR A 334 -6.57 -15.97 -0.30
N THR A 335 -7.64 -15.45 0.28
CA THR A 335 -8.76 -16.20 0.86
C THR A 335 -10.10 -15.69 0.34
N LYS A 336 -11.11 -16.56 0.25
CA LYS A 336 -12.49 -16.23 -0.14
C LYS A 336 -13.50 -16.41 0.99
N ASP A 337 -13.04 -16.90 2.12
CA ASP A 337 -13.87 -17.35 3.24
C ASP A 337 -13.40 -16.80 4.59
N LEU A 338 -12.90 -15.55 4.58
CA LEU A 338 -12.40 -14.85 5.78
C LEU A 338 -11.27 -15.62 6.48
N GLY A 339 -10.31 -16.13 5.72
CA GLY A 339 -9.11 -16.76 6.27
C GLY A 339 -9.24 -18.22 6.66
N LYS A 340 -10.42 -18.85 6.48
CA LYS A 340 -10.60 -20.30 6.80
C LYS A 340 -9.80 -21.19 5.87
N THR A 341 -9.65 -20.79 4.62
CA THR A 341 -8.79 -21.46 3.63
C THR A 341 -7.97 -20.44 2.84
N TRP A 342 -6.74 -20.82 2.49
CA TRP A 342 -5.83 -19.95 1.78
C TRP A 342 -5.25 -20.60 0.52
N SER A 343 -4.93 -19.79 -0.47
CA SER A 343 -4.17 -20.22 -1.63
C SER A 343 -2.72 -20.52 -1.23
N VAL A 344 -2.02 -21.27 -2.09
CA VAL A 344 -0.56 -21.38 -1.97
C VAL A 344 0.12 -20.04 -2.29
N PRO A 345 1.26 -19.72 -1.65
CA PRO A 345 2.01 -18.50 -1.91
C PRO A 345 2.49 -18.41 -3.36
N ARG A 346 2.31 -17.24 -3.96
CA ARG A 346 2.80 -16.90 -5.30
C ARG A 346 3.87 -15.82 -5.18
N THR A 347 4.96 -15.96 -5.93
CA THR A 347 5.95 -14.90 -6.09
C THR A 347 5.50 -13.91 -7.16
N ILE A 348 5.54 -12.63 -6.83
CA ILE A 348 5.14 -11.52 -7.71
C ILE A 348 6.36 -10.97 -8.47
N THR A 349 7.48 -10.83 -7.79
CA THR A 349 8.71 -10.25 -8.34
C THR A 349 9.48 -11.21 -9.22
N GLN A 350 10.36 -10.68 -10.07
CA GLN A 350 11.29 -11.47 -10.85
C GLN A 350 12.38 -12.12 -9.95
N PRO A 351 12.93 -13.26 -10.34
CA PRO A 351 14.06 -13.85 -9.62
C PRO A 351 15.26 -12.89 -9.52
N GLY A 352 15.91 -12.85 -8.37
CA GLY A 352 17.11 -12.06 -8.15
C GLY A 352 16.85 -10.61 -7.75
N THR A 353 15.60 -10.20 -7.59
CA THR A 353 15.24 -8.86 -7.10
C THR A 353 15.55 -8.68 -5.62
N ARG A 354 15.67 -7.42 -5.21
CA ARG A 354 15.80 -6.98 -3.81
C ARG A 354 14.75 -5.90 -3.58
N VAL A 355 13.84 -6.15 -2.65
CA VAL A 355 12.58 -5.44 -2.53
C VAL A 355 12.28 -5.05 -1.09
N LEU A 356 11.40 -4.05 -0.93
CA LEU A 356 11.01 -3.47 0.34
C LEU A 356 9.55 -3.01 0.27
N TRP A 357 8.78 -3.18 1.35
CA TRP A 357 7.47 -2.63 1.62
C TRP A 357 6.45 -2.84 0.49
N PRO A 358 5.86 -4.01 0.39
CA PRO A 358 4.75 -4.18 -0.53
C PRO A 358 3.48 -3.51 -0.01
N TRP A 359 2.70 -2.94 -0.94
CA TRP A 359 1.34 -2.52 -0.70
C TRP A 359 0.42 -3.03 -1.79
N ILE A 360 -0.91 -3.04 -1.57
CA ILE A 360 -1.84 -3.66 -2.50
C ILE A 360 -3.17 -2.91 -2.56
N ALA A 361 -3.68 -2.74 -3.77
CA ALA A 361 -5.04 -2.29 -4.04
C ALA A 361 -5.79 -3.33 -4.88
N ALA A 362 -7.08 -3.51 -4.62
CA ALA A 362 -7.94 -4.44 -5.33
C ALA A 362 -9.15 -3.74 -5.94
N GLY A 363 -9.52 -4.18 -7.14
CA GLY A 363 -10.69 -3.68 -7.87
C GLY A 363 -11.77 -4.74 -8.03
N ASP A 364 -12.14 -5.06 -9.28
CA ASP A 364 -13.05 -6.16 -9.58
C ASP A 364 -12.48 -7.51 -9.17
N ALA A 365 -13.33 -8.52 -9.07
CA ALA A 365 -12.96 -9.87 -8.70
C ALA A 365 -11.70 -10.37 -9.42
N GLY A 366 -10.66 -10.68 -8.67
CA GLY A 366 -9.39 -11.18 -9.18
C GLY A 366 -8.47 -10.13 -9.81
N LYS A 367 -8.74 -8.82 -9.68
CA LYS A 367 -7.90 -7.76 -10.22
C LYS A 367 -7.22 -6.99 -9.10
N VAL A 368 -5.89 -7.02 -9.07
CA VAL A 368 -5.10 -6.34 -8.04
C VAL A 368 -3.88 -5.64 -8.63
N SER A 369 -3.44 -4.59 -7.96
CA SER A 369 -2.16 -3.92 -8.14
C SER A 369 -1.34 -4.09 -6.87
N VAL A 370 -0.13 -4.59 -7.00
CA VAL A 370 0.86 -4.71 -5.91
C VAL A 370 2.01 -3.77 -6.22
N ILE A 371 2.39 -2.94 -5.26
CA ILE A 371 3.54 -2.04 -5.38
C ILE A 371 4.64 -2.43 -4.40
N TRP A 372 5.89 -2.05 -4.67
CA TRP A 372 7.03 -2.23 -3.78
C TRP A 372 8.19 -1.33 -4.18
N TYR A 373 9.11 -1.06 -3.27
CA TYR A 373 10.41 -0.52 -3.63
C TYR A 373 11.36 -1.64 -4.06
N GLN A 374 12.19 -1.34 -5.05
CA GLN A 374 13.17 -2.29 -5.59
C GLN A 374 14.47 -1.57 -5.93
N THR A 375 15.59 -2.18 -5.55
CA THR A 375 16.92 -1.70 -5.98
C THR A 375 17.27 -2.24 -7.37
N GLU A 376 18.23 -1.58 -8.01
CA GLU A 376 18.81 -2.06 -9.26
C GLU A 376 19.57 -3.39 -9.06
N PRO A 377 19.73 -4.23 -10.11
CA PRO A 377 20.29 -5.59 -9.96
C PRO A 377 21.69 -5.68 -9.34
N GLN A 378 22.50 -4.63 -9.47
CA GLN A 378 23.85 -4.56 -8.91
C GLN A 378 23.89 -4.09 -7.46
N ASP A 379 22.79 -3.57 -6.94
CA ASP A 379 22.70 -2.99 -5.60
C ASP A 379 22.31 -4.04 -4.55
N GLY A 380 22.44 -3.66 -3.27
CA GLY A 380 22.02 -4.48 -2.13
C GLY A 380 20.54 -4.39 -1.80
N LEU A 381 20.16 -4.96 -0.65
CA LEU A 381 18.80 -4.78 -0.10
C LEU A 381 18.56 -3.31 0.24
N PRO A 382 17.34 -2.79 0.03
CA PRO A 382 17.05 -1.37 0.23
C PRO A 382 17.17 -0.92 1.69
N ASP A 383 17.05 -1.83 2.65
CA ASP A 383 17.00 -1.60 4.10
C ASP A 383 18.27 -2.00 4.86
N LEU A 384 19.38 -2.26 4.17
CA LEU A 384 20.65 -2.61 4.80
C LEU A 384 21.66 -1.46 4.73
N ASP A 385 22.13 -1.01 5.89
CA ASP A 385 22.97 0.18 6.08
C ASP A 385 24.36 0.12 5.42
N CYS A 386 24.83 -1.05 5.08
CA CYS A 386 26.10 -1.23 4.37
C CYS A 386 25.97 -1.23 2.85
N GLN A 387 24.79 -1.07 2.34
CA GLN A 387 24.48 -1.16 0.92
C GLN A 387 24.05 0.20 0.39
N THR A 388 24.45 0.53 -0.82
CA THR A 388 23.90 1.68 -1.53
C THR A 388 22.93 1.16 -2.56
N GLY A 389 21.69 1.61 -2.52
CA GLY A 389 20.66 1.21 -3.45
C GLY A 389 20.19 2.37 -4.33
N HIS A 390 19.94 2.09 -5.61
CA HIS A 390 19.18 2.96 -6.48
C HIS A 390 17.75 2.44 -6.48
N ILE A 391 16.86 3.09 -5.73
CA ILE A 391 15.52 2.61 -5.44
C ILE A 391 14.53 3.14 -6.47
N HIS A 392 13.71 2.22 -7.00
CA HIS A 392 12.59 2.45 -7.89
C HIS A 392 11.27 2.11 -7.21
N ALA A 393 10.19 2.79 -7.58
CA ALA A 393 8.82 2.42 -7.21
C ALA A 393 8.25 1.52 -8.31
N MET A 394 8.08 0.24 -7.98
CA MET A 394 7.59 -0.80 -8.90
C MET A 394 6.11 -1.06 -8.71
N GLU A 395 5.45 -1.51 -9.76
CA GLU A 395 4.05 -1.93 -9.76
C GLU A 395 3.88 -3.25 -10.50
N ALA A 396 3.05 -4.15 -9.97
CA ALA A 396 2.56 -5.34 -10.66
C ALA A 396 1.05 -5.34 -10.75
N THR A 397 0.52 -5.26 -11.96
CA THR A 397 -0.89 -5.50 -12.27
C THR A 397 -1.16 -6.98 -12.48
N LEU A 398 -2.13 -7.55 -11.77
CA LEU A 398 -2.56 -8.93 -11.91
C LEU A 398 -4.06 -9.00 -12.26
N LEU A 399 -4.38 -9.75 -13.34
CA LEU A 399 -5.74 -10.13 -13.70
C LEU A 399 -5.94 -11.62 -13.46
N GLY A 400 -6.97 -11.99 -12.71
CA GLY A 400 -7.22 -13.36 -12.25
C GLY A 400 -6.31 -13.77 -11.09
N ALA A 401 -5.94 -12.84 -10.22
CA ALA A 401 -5.08 -13.06 -9.06
C ALA A 401 -5.63 -14.11 -8.09
N ASN A 402 -6.96 -14.27 -8.03
CA ASN A 402 -7.66 -15.30 -7.25
C ASN A 402 -7.82 -16.66 -7.98
N GLY A 403 -7.03 -16.89 -9.01
CA GLY A 403 -6.98 -18.11 -9.81
C GLY A 403 -5.58 -18.69 -9.90
N THR A 404 -5.43 -19.81 -10.59
CA THR A 404 -4.16 -20.57 -10.68
C THR A 404 -3.16 -19.98 -11.67
N LYS A 405 -3.62 -19.21 -12.65
CA LYS A 405 -2.79 -18.65 -13.74
C LYS A 405 -3.20 -17.20 -14.05
N PRO A 406 -2.86 -16.23 -13.20
CA PRO A 406 -3.14 -14.84 -13.51
C PRO A 406 -2.29 -14.35 -14.69
N GLN A 407 -2.81 -13.38 -15.41
CA GLN A 407 -1.98 -12.52 -16.23
C GLN A 407 -1.30 -11.51 -15.31
N GLN A 408 -0.01 -11.29 -15.50
CA GLN A 408 0.78 -10.39 -14.68
C GLN A 408 1.71 -9.56 -15.55
N TRP A 409 1.81 -8.28 -15.24
CA TRP A 409 2.77 -7.34 -15.80
C TRP A 409 3.47 -6.61 -14.66
N ILE A 410 4.71 -6.21 -14.89
CA ILE A 410 5.51 -5.42 -13.95
C ILE A 410 5.99 -4.17 -14.67
N ALA A 411 5.89 -3.02 -14.01
CA ALA A 411 6.36 -1.74 -14.52
C ALA A 411 7.16 -0.99 -13.44
N ASP A 412 8.15 -0.20 -13.86
CA ASP A 412 8.70 0.88 -13.05
C ASP A 412 7.74 2.07 -13.16
N ALA A 413 6.98 2.32 -12.10
CA ALA A 413 5.91 3.31 -12.12
C ALA A 413 6.45 4.75 -12.17
N ALA A 414 7.60 5.00 -11.57
CA ALA A 414 8.24 6.32 -11.62
C ALA A 414 9.08 6.51 -12.89
N GLY A 415 9.49 5.42 -13.55
CA GLY A 415 10.38 5.43 -14.73
C GLY A 415 11.77 5.97 -14.41
N ARG A 416 12.13 6.08 -13.16
CA ARG A 416 13.42 6.61 -12.69
C ARG A 416 13.70 6.25 -11.23
N VAL A 417 14.95 6.38 -10.82
CA VAL A 417 15.35 6.31 -9.41
C VAL A 417 14.69 7.44 -8.63
N ILE A 418 14.04 7.09 -7.52
CA ILE A 418 13.38 8.03 -6.59
C ILE A 418 14.19 8.26 -5.31
N HIS A 419 15.07 7.34 -4.95
CA HIS A 419 15.95 7.44 -3.80
C HIS A 419 17.31 6.79 -4.09
N ILE A 420 18.39 7.37 -3.57
CA ILE A 420 19.72 6.76 -3.55
C ILE A 420 20.18 6.65 -2.12
N GLY A 421 20.59 5.45 -1.73
CA GLY A 421 20.97 5.12 -0.37
C GLY A 421 20.23 3.89 0.11
N TRP A 422 20.19 3.71 1.40
CA TRP A 422 19.41 2.69 2.08
C TRP A 422 18.33 3.37 2.95
N VAL A 423 17.30 2.64 3.30
CA VAL A 423 16.18 3.14 4.10
C VAL A 423 16.29 2.57 5.51
N CYS A 424 16.48 3.43 6.48
CA CYS A 424 16.59 3.01 7.88
C CYS A 424 15.22 2.60 8.45
N GLN A 425 15.17 1.42 9.07
CA GLN A 425 13.97 0.83 9.66
C GLN A 425 13.90 0.95 11.18
N GLY A 426 14.77 1.72 11.79
CA GLY A 426 14.89 1.83 13.24
C GLY A 426 14.01 2.92 13.89
N GLY A 427 12.95 3.37 13.23
CA GLY A 427 12.07 4.41 13.76
C GLY A 427 12.83 5.71 14.07
N THR A 428 12.48 6.36 15.16
CA THR A 428 13.12 7.60 15.62
C THR A 428 14.62 7.45 15.91
N THR A 429 15.12 6.23 16.18
CA THR A 429 16.57 5.97 16.35
C THR A 429 17.37 6.23 15.08
N CYS A 430 16.78 6.12 13.90
CA CYS A 430 17.42 6.47 12.64
C CYS A 430 17.91 7.92 12.62
N VAL A 431 17.06 8.82 13.07
CA VAL A 431 17.36 10.26 13.14
C VAL A 431 18.46 10.51 14.17
N ALA A 432 18.37 9.89 15.34
CA ALA A 432 19.35 10.02 16.41
C ALA A 432 20.74 9.50 16.01
N THR A 433 20.80 8.54 15.08
CA THR A 433 22.05 7.95 14.57
C THR A 433 22.50 8.54 13.22
N GLY A 434 21.77 9.53 12.67
CA GLY A 434 22.09 10.17 11.40
C GLY A 434 21.87 9.27 10.19
N GLN A 435 20.92 8.34 10.27
CA GLN A 435 20.57 7.40 9.21
C GLN A 435 19.39 7.91 8.38
N ASP A 436 19.32 7.48 7.10
CA ASP A 436 18.32 8.00 6.18
C ASP A 436 16.93 7.37 6.41
N ARG A 437 15.99 8.16 6.92
CA ARG A 437 14.60 7.79 7.18
C ARG A 437 13.60 8.60 6.33
N ARG A 438 14.07 9.31 5.33
CA ARG A 438 13.21 10.25 4.57
C ARG A 438 12.01 9.58 3.90
N LEU A 439 12.08 8.30 3.55
CA LEU A 439 10.96 7.56 2.96
C LEU A 439 9.95 7.06 4.00
N GLY A 440 10.31 7.02 5.29
CA GLY A 440 9.47 6.51 6.37
C GLY A 440 9.40 4.99 6.42
N ASP A 441 8.22 4.41 6.62
CA ASP A 441 8.00 2.98 6.84
C ASP A 441 7.13 2.31 5.77
N TYR A 442 6.42 3.07 4.93
CA TYR A 442 5.55 2.55 3.88
C TYR A 442 5.32 3.55 2.75
N PHE A 443 4.69 3.10 1.69
CA PHE A 443 4.08 3.90 0.64
C PHE A 443 2.89 3.14 0.07
N THR A 444 1.91 3.83 -0.52
CA THR A 444 0.61 3.24 -0.79
C THR A 444 0.17 3.35 -2.23
N ASN A 445 -0.80 2.50 -2.62
CA ASN A 445 -1.53 2.63 -3.86
C ASN A 445 -3.05 2.58 -3.64
N ALA A 446 -3.77 3.20 -4.56
CA ALA A 446 -5.22 3.19 -4.62
C ALA A 446 -5.70 3.04 -6.08
N LEU A 447 -7.00 3.00 -6.28
CA LEU A 447 -7.60 3.00 -7.62
C LEU A 447 -8.46 4.25 -7.80
N ASP A 448 -8.32 4.92 -8.95
CA ASP A 448 -9.26 5.99 -9.32
C ASP A 448 -10.64 5.43 -9.69
N ALA A 449 -11.62 6.31 -9.88
CA ALA A 449 -12.99 5.93 -10.27
C ALA A 449 -13.07 5.11 -11.56
N ARG A 450 -12.05 5.16 -12.41
CA ARG A 450 -11.94 4.38 -13.65
C ARG A 450 -11.24 3.04 -13.45
N GLY A 451 -10.71 2.77 -12.26
CA GLY A 451 -9.94 1.58 -11.93
C GLY A 451 -8.48 1.64 -12.39
N CYS A 452 -7.94 2.83 -12.58
CA CYS A 452 -6.52 3.04 -12.87
C CYS A 452 -5.74 3.21 -11.57
N VAL A 453 -4.52 2.69 -11.55
CA VAL A 453 -3.67 2.69 -10.35
C VAL A 453 -3.14 4.10 -10.08
N LEU A 454 -3.27 4.52 -8.84
CA LEU A 454 -2.65 5.69 -8.24
C LEU A 454 -1.60 5.21 -7.24
N ILE A 455 -0.43 5.86 -7.20
CA ILE A 455 0.61 5.54 -6.22
C ILE A 455 1.06 6.83 -5.55
N ALA A 456 1.11 6.81 -4.22
CA ALA A 456 1.75 7.83 -3.42
C ALA A 456 3.12 7.31 -2.98
N THR A 457 4.19 8.08 -3.21
CA THR A 457 5.55 7.72 -2.81
C THR A 457 6.36 8.96 -2.42
N GLY A 458 7.39 8.79 -1.61
CA GLY A 458 8.39 9.82 -1.36
C GLY A 458 9.42 9.87 -2.48
N ASP A 459 9.96 11.06 -2.74
CA ASP A 459 11.10 11.27 -3.64
C ASP A 459 12.18 12.12 -2.95
N THR A 460 13.40 11.61 -2.92
CA THR A 460 14.53 12.27 -2.27
C THR A 460 15.53 12.87 -3.27
N ARG A 461 15.18 12.89 -4.57
CA ARG A 461 16.08 13.29 -5.66
C ARG A 461 16.10 14.79 -5.95
N LEU A 462 15.16 15.56 -5.38
CA LEU A 462 15.23 17.00 -5.47
C LEU A 462 16.39 17.54 -4.63
N SER A 463 17.06 18.55 -5.17
CA SER A 463 18.12 19.27 -4.49
C SER A 463 17.59 20.54 -3.86
N ASP A 464 18.18 20.93 -2.74
CA ASP A 464 17.95 22.22 -2.12
C ASP A 464 18.41 23.33 -3.08
N PRO A 465 17.53 24.24 -3.48
CA PRO A 465 17.87 25.31 -4.43
C PRO A 465 18.92 26.29 -3.91
N THR A 466 19.15 26.36 -2.61
CA THR A 466 20.10 27.28 -1.98
C THR A 466 21.50 26.66 -1.88
N THR A 467 21.57 25.38 -1.49
CA THR A 467 22.85 24.70 -1.23
C THR A 467 23.28 23.79 -2.36
N GLY A 468 22.35 23.38 -3.24
CA GLY A 468 22.58 22.35 -4.27
C GLY A 468 22.71 20.93 -3.72
N GLY A 469 22.65 20.77 -2.38
CA GLY A 469 22.73 19.48 -1.70
C GLY A 469 21.38 18.73 -1.66
N PRO A 470 21.34 17.52 -1.08
CA PRO A 470 20.09 16.79 -0.89
C PRO A 470 19.18 17.53 0.10
N LEU A 471 17.86 17.45 -0.15
CA LEU A 471 16.89 17.94 0.80
C LEU A 471 16.85 17.04 2.04
N PRO A 472 16.59 17.61 3.22
CA PRO A 472 16.56 16.84 4.48
C PRO A 472 15.34 15.89 4.57
N THR A 473 14.29 16.12 3.80
CA THR A 473 13.07 15.29 3.75
C THR A 473 12.76 14.84 2.33
N ALA A 474 12.04 13.73 2.16
CA ALA A 474 11.45 13.37 0.88
C ALA A 474 10.40 14.40 0.46
N ARG A 475 10.09 14.45 -0.83
CA ARG A 475 8.96 15.22 -1.38
C ARG A 475 7.86 14.30 -1.83
N PRO A 476 6.58 14.66 -1.59
CA PRO A 476 5.45 13.83 -1.99
C PRO A 476 5.36 13.74 -3.51
N LEU A 477 5.39 12.52 -4.03
CA LEU A 477 5.37 12.21 -5.45
C LEU A 477 4.14 11.38 -5.77
N PHE A 478 3.36 11.83 -6.75
CA PHE A 478 2.18 11.15 -7.25
C PHE A 478 2.46 10.50 -8.59
N LEU A 479 2.08 9.21 -8.72
CA LEU A 479 2.18 8.44 -9.96
C LEU A 479 0.79 7.96 -10.35
N HIS A 480 0.45 8.09 -11.64
CA HIS A 480 -0.86 7.74 -12.17
C HIS A 480 -0.73 6.86 -13.39
N GLN A 481 -1.40 5.71 -13.38
CA GLN A 481 -1.46 4.80 -14.53
C GLN A 481 -2.21 5.46 -15.69
N ASN A 482 -1.57 5.53 -16.86
CA ASN A 482 -2.13 6.10 -18.09
C ASN A 482 -2.23 5.12 -19.26
N GLY A 483 -1.97 3.84 -19.02
CA GLY A 483 -2.10 2.77 -20.02
C GLY A 483 -2.19 1.40 -19.37
N GLY A 484 -2.49 0.38 -20.18
CA GLY A 484 -2.69 -0.98 -19.69
C GLY A 484 -4.07 -1.23 -19.07
N PRO A 485 -4.30 -2.43 -18.47
CA PRO A 485 -5.63 -2.85 -18.06
C PRO A 485 -6.15 -2.05 -16.85
N ARG A 486 -7.46 -1.80 -16.84
CA ARG A 486 -8.17 -1.29 -15.66
C ARG A 486 -8.43 -2.39 -14.64
N LEU A 487 -8.37 -2.05 -13.38
CA LEU A 487 -8.73 -2.95 -12.28
C LEU A 487 -10.22 -2.86 -11.91
N ILE A 488 -10.93 -1.78 -12.30
CA ILE A 488 -12.38 -1.68 -12.21
C ILE A 488 -12.95 -1.57 -13.63
N GLY A 489 -14.01 -2.31 -13.92
CA GLY A 489 -14.60 -2.38 -15.25
C GLY A 489 -13.71 -3.10 -16.28
N SER A 490 -13.94 -2.83 -17.55
CA SER A 490 -13.17 -3.36 -18.68
C SER A 490 -12.48 -2.24 -19.45
N GLY A 491 -11.46 -2.60 -20.23
CA GLY A 491 -10.71 -1.64 -21.07
C GLY A 491 -9.36 -1.28 -20.49
N THR A 492 -8.80 -0.18 -20.97
CA THR A 492 -7.47 0.32 -20.61
C THR A 492 -7.55 1.70 -19.98
N CYS A 493 -6.57 2.02 -19.14
CA CYS A 493 -6.31 3.37 -18.67
C CYS A 493 -5.80 4.24 -19.84
N SER A 494 -6.22 5.49 -19.89
CA SER A 494 -5.86 6.46 -20.94
C SER A 494 -6.04 7.89 -20.42
#